data_fd4f582c1f0696f2bed73adce546bd23
#
_entry.id   fd4f582c1f0696f2bed73adce546bd23
#
_cell.length_a   1.000
_cell.length_b   1.000
_cell.length_c   1.000
_cell.angle_alpha   90.00
_cell.angle_beta   90.00
_cell.angle_gamma   90.00
#
_symmetry.space_group_name_H-M   'P 1'
#
loop_
_entity.id
_entity.type
_entity.pdbx_description
1 polymer ?
#
loop_
_entity_poly.entity_id
_entity_poly.type
_entity_poly.pdbx_seq_one_letter_code
_entity_poly.pdbx_strand_id
1 'polypeptide(L)'
;AVDFIKKLRENGKKVLFFTNNASRTPEFYIIRLSRMGFEPSRGEIMTSGDVTAEYHSRECSDKKVYVMGTPELVRSFRKHGINVICGDDGEIVPGTHADIVVTSFDTTLTYNKLKYSCEFISLGARYISTHPDLNCPTEDGRIPDSGSIAAAVTASTGVVPEYFGKPEKSCVDTIAARLGVDKSRIVMIGDRLYTDIAAGRNSGVTSLLVLTGETDAAMLESAPEGQIPDIALRDLCEASEIMFG
;
A
#
# COMPACT_ATOMS: atom_id res chain seq x y z
N ALA A 1 4.34 -1.20 21.80
CA ALA A 1 4.73 -0.93 20.40
C ALA A 1 5.90 0.06 20.32
N VAL A 2 5.81 1.26 20.93
CA VAL A 2 6.88 2.27 20.85
C VAL A 2 8.22 1.73 21.37
N ASP A 3 8.22 1.09 22.55
CA ASP A 3 9.43 0.50 23.14
C ASP A 3 10.02 -0.62 22.29
N PHE A 4 9.18 -1.42 21.64
CA PHE A 4 9.63 -2.44 20.70
C PHE A 4 10.39 -1.83 19.52
N ILE A 5 9.85 -0.76 18.89
CA ILE A 5 10.52 -0.05 17.81
C ILE A 5 11.85 0.56 18.26
N LYS A 6 11.92 1.14 19.48
CA LYS A 6 13.17 1.64 20.05
C LYS A 6 14.21 0.52 20.20
N LYS A 7 13.83 -0.61 20.80
CA LYS A 7 14.73 -1.77 20.95
C LYS A 7 15.20 -2.32 19.60
N LEU A 8 14.33 -2.36 18.58
CA LEU A 8 14.76 -2.75 17.23
C LEU A 8 15.88 -1.84 16.72
N ARG A 9 15.70 -0.51 16.81
CA ARG A 9 16.70 0.47 16.35
C ARG A 9 18.00 0.38 17.16
N GLU A 10 17.92 0.26 18.49
CA GLU A 10 19.07 0.07 19.39
C GLU A 10 19.88 -1.18 19.04
N ASN A 11 19.22 -2.23 18.53
CA ASN A 11 19.85 -3.46 18.05
C ASN A 11 20.18 -3.43 16.54
N GLY A 12 20.25 -2.25 15.93
CA GLY A 12 20.68 -2.07 14.53
C GLY A 12 19.70 -2.64 13.49
N LYS A 13 18.44 -2.89 13.87
CA LYS A 13 17.42 -3.33 12.91
C LYS A 13 16.83 -2.15 12.17
N LYS A 14 16.67 -2.29 10.85
CA LYS A 14 15.93 -1.33 10.04
C LYS A 14 14.44 -1.50 10.29
N VAL A 15 13.73 -0.40 10.43
CA VAL A 15 12.25 -0.36 10.59
C VAL A 15 11.66 0.33 9.38
N LEU A 16 10.56 -0.23 8.83
CA LEU A 16 9.77 0.40 7.80
C LEU A 16 8.28 0.30 8.17
N PHE A 17 7.61 1.42 8.24
CA PHE A 17 6.15 1.50 8.38
C PHE A 17 5.54 1.48 6.98
N PHE A 18 4.81 0.41 6.67
CA PHE A 18 4.17 0.24 5.37
C PHE A 18 2.64 0.27 5.48
N THR A 19 1.99 1.09 4.65
CA THR A 19 0.54 1.21 4.61
C THR A 19 0.00 1.08 3.18
N ASN A 20 -1.14 0.41 3.02
CA ASN A 20 -1.87 0.41 1.76
C ASN A 20 -2.50 1.77 1.44
N ASN A 21 -2.80 2.57 2.45
CA ASN A 21 -3.44 3.86 2.23
C ASN A 21 -2.49 4.86 1.55
N ALA A 22 -2.71 5.08 0.25
CA ALA A 22 -1.95 6.00 -0.60
C ALA A 22 -2.64 7.37 -0.77
N SER A 23 -3.74 7.64 -0.08
CA SER A 23 -4.45 8.93 -0.16
C SER A 23 -3.69 10.08 0.51
N ARG A 24 -2.66 9.77 1.30
CA ARG A 24 -1.83 10.73 2.03
C ARG A 24 -0.35 10.50 1.73
N THR A 25 0.45 11.55 1.92
CA THR A 25 1.90 11.48 1.74
C THR A 25 2.61 10.85 2.94
N PRO A 26 3.85 10.35 2.79
CA PRO A 26 4.66 9.91 3.92
C PRO A 26 4.84 10.98 5.01
N GLU A 27 4.89 12.26 4.65
CA GLU A 27 5.00 13.38 5.62
C GLU A 27 3.79 13.43 6.57
N PHE A 28 2.59 13.13 6.07
CA PHE A 28 1.40 13.01 6.92
C PHE A 28 1.57 11.89 7.95
N TYR A 29 2.08 10.73 7.53
CA TYR A 29 2.31 9.59 8.42
C TYR A 29 3.45 9.84 9.42
N ILE A 30 4.49 10.60 9.06
CA ILE A 30 5.51 11.05 10.02
C ILE A 30 4.85 11.80 11.16
N ILE A 31 4.04 12.82 10.86
CA ILE A 31 3.36 13.63 11.88
C ILE A 31 2.43 12.76 12.75
N ARG A 32 1.67 11.87 12.11
CA ARG A 32 0.74 10.98 12.81
C ARG A 32 1.46 10.03 13.78
N LEU A 33 2.50 9.36 13.31
CA LEU A 33 3.29 8.41 14.11
C LEU A 33 4.10 9.13 15.20
N SER A 34 4.62 10.33 14.93
CA SER A 34 5.31 11.14 15.94
C SER A 34 4.39 11.53 17.11
N ARG A 35 3.11 11.86 16.82
CA ARG A 35 2.10 12.09 17.87
C ARG A 35 1.81 10.84 18.72
N MET A 36 2.07 9.66 18.18
CA MET A 36 1.96 8.39 18.88
C MET A 36 3.25 7.96 19.59
N GLY A 37 4.34 8.76 19.48
CA GLY A 37 5.62 8.52 20.14
C GLY A 37 6.63 7.68 19.35
N PHE A 38 6.41 7.40 18.07
CA PHE A 38 7.30 6.52 17.27
C PHE A 38 8.51 7.23 16.66
N GLU A 39 8.45 8.53 16.42
CA GLU A 39 9.51 9.36 15.83
C GLU A 39 10.13 8.78 14.54
N PRO A 40 9.34 8.49 13.50
CA PRO A 40 9.87 7.89 12.28
C PRO A 40 10.63 8.93 11.44
N SER A 41 11.70 8.49 10.78
CA SER A 41 12.35 9.25 9.72
C SER A 41 11.56 9.13 8.39
N ARG A 42 11.85 10.05 7.44
CA ARG A 42 11.23 10.01 6.10
C ARG A 42 11.50 8.69 5.36
N GLY A 43 12.66 8.09 5.57
CA GLY A 43 13.05 6.82 4.94
C GLY A 43 12.35 5.60 5.51
N GLU A 44 11.76 5.71 6.70
CA GLU A 44 11.07 4.61 7.39
C GLU A 44 9.58 4.52 7.05
N ILE A 45 9.05 5.34 6.13
CA ILE A 45 7.63 5.29 5.73
C ILE A 45 7.52 5.03 4.25
N MET A 46 6.60 4.12 3.90
CA MET A 46 6.24 3.78 2.53
C MET A 46 4.74 3.50 2.42
N THR A 47 4.13 3.97 1.35
CA THR A 47 2.74 3.71 1.01
C THR A 47 2.64 2.79 -0.20
N SER A 48 1.47 2.20 -0.46
CA SER A 48 1.23 1.47 -1.71
C SER A 48 1.39 2.37 -2.94
N GLY A 49 1.13 3.67 -2.80
CA GLY A 49 1.40 4.67 -3.84
C GLY A 49 2.89 4.81 -4.14
N ASP A 50 3.76 4.80 -3.10
CA ASP A 50 5.22 4.84 -3.29
C ASP A 50 5.71 3.55 -3.98
N VAL A 51 5.18 2.37 -3.59
CA VAL A 51 5.49 1.09 -4.26
C VAL A 51 5.16 1.16 -5.74
N THR A 52 3.94 1.63 -6.08
CA THR A 52 3.47 1.76 -7.45
C THR A 52 4.33 2.75 -8.24
N ALA A 53 4.67 3.90 -7.63
CA ALA A 53 5.50 4.93 -8.26
C ALA A 53 6.93 4.45 -8.52
N GLU A 54 7.56 3.76 -7.56
CA GLU A 54 8.91 3.20 -7.72
C GLU A 54 8.95 2.11 -8.81
N TYR A 55 7.91 1.27 -8.89
CA TYR A 55 7.78 0.32 -10.00
C TYR A 55 7.72 1.03 -11.34
N HIS A 56 6.87 2.04 -11.48
CA HIS A 56 6.73 2.80 -12.73
C HIS A 56 8.02 3.49 -13.15
N SER A 57 8.72 4.10 -12.22
CA SER A 57 9.98 4.79 -12.50
C SER A 57 11.05 3.85 -13.06
N ARG A 58 11.02 2.58 -12.66
CA ARG A 58 11.99 1.57 -13.12
C ARG A 58 11.58 0.92 -14.45
N GLU A 59 10.31 0.54 -14.56
CA GLU A 59 9.84 -0.37 -15.63
C GLU A 59 9.08 0.35 -16.75
N CYS A 60 8.57 1.56 -16.51
CA CYS A 60 7.64 2.24 -17.40
C CYS A 60 7.87 3.74 -17.48
N SER A 61 9.11 4.23 -17.37
CA SER A 61 9.45 5.66 -17.26
C SER A 61 9.07 6.50 -18.49
N ASP A 62 8.95 5.88 -19.66
CA ASP A 62 8.54 6.51 -20.92
C ASP A 62 7.02 6.62 -21.11
N LYS A 63 6.25 5.99 -20.26
CA LYS A 63 4.78 5.88 -20.40
C LYS A 63 4.05 7.08 -19.83
N LYS A 64 2.94 7.43 -20.48
CA LYS A 64 1.98 8.43 -20.03
C LYS A 64 1.00 7.82 -19.04
N VAL A 65 0.94 8.37 -17.85
CA VAL A 65 0.15 7.82 -16.74
C VAL A 65 -1.00 8.73 -16.38
N TYR A 66 -2.22 8.19 -16.42
CA TYR A 66 -3.39 8.82 -15.79
C TYR A 66 -3.53 8.31 -14.37
N VAL A 67 -3.66 9.22 -13.39
CA VAL A 67 -3.79 8.87 -11.97
C VAL A 67 -5.18 9.29 -11.46
N MET A 68 -6.03 8.31 -11.16
CA MET A 68 -7.27 8.50 -10.41
C MET A 68 -6.97 8.31 -8.92
N GLY A 69 -6.66 9.40 -8.26
CA GLY A 69 -6.27 9.46 -6.86
C GLY A 69 -6.40 10.86 -6.29
N THR A 70 -6.02 11.02 -5.03
CA THR A 70 -5.99 12.33 -4.38
C THR A 70 -4.94 13.25 -5.04
N PRO A 71 -5.07 14.59 -4.90
CA PRO A 71 -4.05 15.53 -5.36
C PRO A 71 -2.66 15.21 -4.81
N GLU A 72 -2.58 14.70 -3.58
CA GLU A 72 -1.34 14.29 -2.93
C GLU A 72 -0.66 13.14 -3.69
N LEU A 73 -1.42 12.13 -4.08
CA LEU A 73 -0.91 10.99 -4.85
C LEU A 73 -0.42 11.44 -6.23
N VAL A 74 -1.21 12.26 -6.93
CA VAL A 74 -0.84 12.83 -8.25
C VAL A 74 0.49 13.57 -8.16
N ARG A 75 0.66 14.42 -7.15
CA ARG A 75 1.93 15.15 -6.92
C ARG A 75 3.07 14.21 -6.54
N SER A 76 2.82 13.15 -5.76
CA SER A 76 3.81 12.15 -5.42
C SER A 76 4.35 11.45 -6.67
N PHE A 77 3.47 11.03 -7.58
CA PHE A 77 3.87 10.39 -8.84
C PHE A 77 4.75 11.31 -9.69
N ARG A 78 4.40 12.60 -9.80
CA ARG A 78 5.24 13.59 -10.51
C ARG A 78 6.62 13.75 -9.86
N LYS A 79 6.71 13.76 -8.53
CA LYS A 79 7.99 13.82 -7.80
C LYS A 79 8.89 12.61 -8.07
N HIS A 80 8.30 11.45 -8.38
CA HIS A 80 9.04 10.27 -8.83
C HIS A 80 9.44 10.30 -10.32
N GLY A 81 9.22 11.44 -11.01
CA GLY A 81 9.58 11.60 -12.42
C GLY A 81 8.62 10.93 -13.40
N ILE A 82 7.44 10.51 -12.94
CA ILE A 82 6.43 9.86 -13.77
C ILE A 82 5.73 10.91 -14.64
N ASN A 83 5.55 10.60 -15.91
CA ASN A 83 4.84 11.45 -16.87
C ASN A 83 3.31 11.40 -16.63
N VAL A 84 2.85 12.10 -15.59
CA VAL A 84 1.43 12.19 -15.23
C VAL A 84 0.72 13.22 -16.10
N ILE A 85 -0.31 12.78 -16.84
CA ILE A 85 -1.01 13.56 -17.87
C ILE A 85 -2.23 14.33 -17.36
N CYS A 86 -2.68 14.12 -16.13
CA CYS A 86 -3.83 14.83 -15.54
C CYS A 86 -3.39 15.94 -14.60
N GLY A 87 -4.27 16.92 -14.34
CA GLY A 87 -4.14 17.90 -13.26
C GLY A 87 -4.25 17.25 -11.88
N ASP A 88 -4.04 18.03 -10.82
CA ASP A 88 -4.20 17.55 -9.42
C ASP A 88 -5.68 17.21 -9.12
N ASP A 89 -6.61 17.78 -9.84
CA ASP A 89 -8.06 17.54 -9.82
C ASP A 89 -8.49 16.31 -10.66
N GLY A 90 -7.55 15.71 -11.41
CA GLY A 90 -7.80 14.59 -12.32
C GLY A 90 -8.28 14.99 -13.71
N GLU A 91 -8.42 16.30 -14.02
CA GLU A 91 -8.80 16.76 -15.34
C GLU A 91 -7.66 16.61 -16.36
N ILE A 92 -8.02 16.43 -17.63
CA ILE A 92 -7.08 16.23 -18.74
C ILE A 92 -7.27 17.29 -19.83
N VAL A 93 -6.22 17.51 -20.61
CA VAL A 93 -6.34 18.28 -21.85
C VAL A 93 -7.06 17.42 -22.89
N PRO A 94 -8.09 17.93 -23.59
CA PRO A 94 -8.79 17.20 -24.64
C PRO A 94 -7.83 16.62 -25.69
N GLY A 95 -8.06 15.37 -26.10
CA GLY A 95 -7.21 14.65 -27.04
C GLY A 95 -5.96 14.01 -26.42
N THR A 96 -5.81 14.08 -25.10
CA THR A 96 -4.75 13.35 -24.38
C THR A 96 -5.04 11.85 -24.40
N HIS A 97 -3.96 11.06 -24.41
CA HIS A 97 -4.00 9.59 -24.32
C HIS A 97 -3.12 9.10 -23.17
N ALA A 98 -3.57 8.07 -22.46
CA ALA A 98 -2.81 7.39 -21.41
C ALA A 98 -2.35 6.02 -21.89
N ASP A 99 -1.12 5.63 -21.57
CA ASP A 99 -0.62 4.26 -21.73
C ASP A 99 -0.99 3.40 -20.51
N ILE A 100 -1.11 4.03 -19.36
CA ILE A 100 -1.37 3.37 -18.07
C ILE A 100 -2.38 4.20 -17.28
N VAL A 101 -3.35 3.52 -16.67
CA VAL A 101 -4.27 4.08 -15.68
C VAL A 101 -3.93 3.51 -14.32
N VAL A 102 -3.72 4.38 -13.34
CA VAL A 102 -3.54 4.01 -11.94
C VAL A 102 -4.74 4.50 -11.14
N THR A 103 -5.44 3.57 -10.49
CA THR A 103 -6.49 3.91 -9.52
C THR A 103 -5.99 3.70 -8.09
N SER A 104 -6.56 4.45 -7.15
CA SER A 104 -6.17 4.42 -5.75
C SER A 104 -7.34 4.81 -4.85
N PHE A 105 -7.12 4.78 -3.54
CA PHE A 105 -8.03 5.39 -2.58
C PHE A 105 -8.11 6.89 -2.83
N ASP A 106 -9.25 7.34 -3.34
CA ASP A 106 -9.48 8.73 -3.73
C ASP A 106 -10.69 9.33 -3.02
N THR A 107 -10.45 10.08 -1.95
CA THR A 107 -11.49 10.83 -1.23
C THR A 107 -11.95 12.09 -1.96
N THR A 108 -11.36 12.38 -3.12
CA THR A 108 -11.73 13.49 -4.01
C THR A 108 -12.29 13.01 -5.36
N LEU A 109 -12.77 11.75 -5.38
CA LEU A 109 -13.31 11.11 -6.59
C LEU A 109 -14.43 11.94 -7.20
N THR A 110 -14.33 12.19 -8.50
CA THR A 110 -15.35 12.81 -9.32
C THR A 110 -15.82 11.86 -10.44
N TYR A 111 -16.99 12.12 -11.01
CA TYR A 111 -17.46 11.34 -12.15
C TYR A 111 -16.49 11.44 -13.35
N ASN A 112 -15.87 12.60 -13.56
CA ASN A 112 -14.89 12.79 -14.64
C ASN A 112 -13.66 11.88 -14.45
N LYS A 113 -13.14 11.77 -13.24
CA LYS A 113 -12.02 10.86 -12.94
C LYS A 113 -12.37 9.41 -13.29
N LEU A 114 -13.56 8.96 -12.89
CA LEU A 114 -14.05 7.62 -13.21
C LEU A 114 -14.22 7.43 -14.73
N LYS A 115 -14.83 8.40 -15.40
CA LYS A 115 -15.04 8.42 -16.85
C LYS A 115 -13.73 8.29 -17.61
N TYR A 116 -12.74 9.16 -17.34
CA TYR A 116 -11.46 9.14 -18.03
C TYR A 116 -10.70 7.83 -17.79
N SER A 117 -10.73 7.29 -16.58
CA SER A 117 -10.15 5.98 -16.29
C SER A 117 -10.74 4.89 -17.18
N CYS A 118 -12.08 4.82 -17.25
CA CYS A 118 -12.78 3.84 -18.08
C CYS A 118 -12.49 4.05 -19.58
N GLU A 119 -12.48 5.29 -20.06
CA GLU A 119 -12.17 5.61 -21.46
C GLU A 119 -10.76 5.12 -21.84
N PHE A 120 -9.73 5.47 -21.07
CA PHE A 120 -8.36 5.05 -21.37
C PHE A 120 -8.17 3.54 -21.31
N ILE A 121 -8.76 2.88 -20.31
CA ILE A 121 -8.69 1.39 -20.19
C ILE A 121 -9.39 0.74 -21.39
N SER A 122 -10.55 1.25 -21.81
CA SER A 122 -11.26 0.75 -22.98
C SER A 122 -10.49 0.96 -24.30
N LEU A 123 -9.61 1.97 -24.35
CA LEU A 123 -8.69 2.21 -25.47
C LEU A 123 -7.38 1.40 -25.37
N GLY A 124 -7.24 0.52 -24.38
CA GLY A 124 -6.12 -0.40 -24.25
C GLY A 124 -5.03 0.04 -23.29
N ALA A 125 -5.25 1.09 -22.48
CA ALA A 125 -4.31 1.44 -21.41
C ALA A 125 -4.19 0.29 -20.38
N ARG A 126 -2.98 0.00 -19.91
CA ARG A 126 -2.74 -0.94 -18.81
C ARG A 126 -3.42 -0.44 -17.54
N TYR A 127 -4.15 -1.31 -16.87
CA TYR A 127 -4.89 -0.96 -15.66
C TYR A 127 -4.19 -1.45 -14.40
N ILE A 128 -3.87 -0.53 -13.50
CA ILE A 128 -3.19 -0.76 -12.22
C ILE A 128 -4.04 -0.14 -11.10
N SER A 129 -4.05 -0.79 -9.95
CA SER A 129 -4.58 -0.22 -8.70
C SER A 129 -3.55 -0.33 -7.59
N THR A 130 -3.44 0.70 -6.74
CA THR A 130 -2.41 0.74 -5.70
C THR A 130 -2.57 -0.35 -4.65
N HIS A 131 -3.79 -0.81 -4.36
CA HIS A 131 -4.10 -1.90 -3.42
C HIS A 131 -5.55 -2.37 -3.55
N PRO A 132 -5.87 -3.59 -3.09
CA PRO A 132 -7.19 -4.19 -3.26
C PRO A 132 -8.18 -3.92 -2.12
N ASP A 133 -7.82 -3.17 -1.07
CA ASP A 133 -8.68 -3.00 0.11
C ASP A 133 -10.03 -2.39 -0.28
N LEU A 134 -11.12 -3.07 0.08
CA LEU A 134 -12.48 -2.64 -0.24
C LEU A 134 -12.95 -1.48 0.63
N ASN A 135 -12.49 -1.43 1.88
CA ASN A 135 -12.92 -0.45 2.85
C ASN A 135 -11.75 0.10 3.66
N CYS A 136 -11.78 1.41 3.91
CA CYS A 136 -10.91 2.07 4.88
C CYS A 136 -11.68 2.28 6.20
N PRO A 137 -11.19 1.79 7.36
CA PRO A 137 -11.81 2.07 8.64
C PRO A 137 -11.57 3.53 9.04
N THR A 138 -12.62 4.16 9.58
CA THR A 138 -12.61 5.53 10.13
C THR A 138 -13.25 5.54 11.52
N GLU A 139 -13.20 6.65 12.21
CA GLU A 139 -13.86 6.81 13.52
C GLU A 139 -15.38 6.62 13.42
N ASP A 140 -15.98 7.02 12.30
CA ASP A 140 -17.43 6.95 12.06
C ASP A 140 -17.89 5.67 11.34
N GLY A 141 -16.97 4.69 11.11
CA GLY A 141 -17.29 3.44 10.43
C GLY A 141 -16.34 3.10 9.29
N ARG A 142 -16.86 2.52 8.20
CA ARG A 142 -16.07 2.11 7.04
C ARG A 142 -16.48 2.91 5.81
N ILE A 143 -15.50 3.42 5.07
CA ILE A 143 -15.72 4.11 3.80
C ILE A 143 -15.11 3.32 2.64
N PRO A 144 -15.64 3.45 1.39
CA PRO A 144 -15.08 2.79 0.20
C PRO A 144 -13.61 3.15 0.00
N ASP A 145 -12.78 2.13 -0.26
CA ASP A 145 -11.36 2.27 -0.50
C ASP A 145 -11.00 1.92 -1.97
N SER A 146 -9.72 1.80 -2.28
CA SER A 146 -9.17 1.58 -3.62
C SER A 146 -9.82 0.39 -4.34
N GLY A 147 -10.01 -0.73 -3.66
CA GLY A 147 -10.64 -1.91 -4.22
C GLY A 147 -12.09 -1.69 -4.63
N SER A 148 -12.88 -0.91 -3.86
CA SER A 148 -14.24 -0.53 -4.22
C SER A 148 -14.27 0.39 -5.45
N ILE A 149 -13.34 1.32 -5.56
CA ILE A 149 -13.17 2.18 -6.73
C ILE A 149 -12.77 1.34 -7.94
N ALA A 150 -11.82 0.43 -7.75
CA ALA A 150 -11.38 -0.50 -8.80
C ALA A 150 -12.52 -1.40 -9.28
N ALA A 151 -13.38 -1.87 -8.39
CA ALA A 151 -14.56 -2.66 -8.74
C ALA A 151 -15.53 -1.89 -9.65
N ALA A 152 -15.75 -0.59 -9.41
CA ALA A 152 -16.59 0.26 -10.28
C ALA A 152 -15.99 0.38 -11.68
N VAL A 153 -14.68 0.57 -11.81
CA VAL A 153 -13.97 0.61 -13.10
C VAL A 153 -14.04 -0.74 -13.80
N THR A 154 -13.79 -1.83 -13.08
CA THR A 154 -13.88 -3.20 -13.62
C THR A 154 -15.29 -3.52 -14.12
N ALA A 155 -16.33 -3.14 -13.37
CA ALA A 155 -17.71 -3.33 -13.79
C ALA A 155 -18.05 -2.59 -15.11
N SER A 156 -17.44 -1.43 -15.33
CA SER A 156 -17.64 -0.63 -16.54
C SER A 156 -16.83 -1.13 -17.75
N THR A 157 -15.60 -1.59 -17.53
CA THR A 157 -14.64 -1.89 -18.60
C THR A 157 -14.44 -3.38 -18.87
N GLY A 158 -14.83 -4.23 -17.91
CA GLY A 158 -14.52 -5.68 -17.93
C GLY A 158 -13.06 -6.00 -17.60
N VAL A 159 -12.21 -5.01 -17.35
CA VAL A 159 -10.78 -5.20 -17.09
C VAL A 159 -10.51 -5.16 -15.58
N VAL A 160 -9.82 -6.20 -15.06
CA VAL A 160 -9.38 -6.27 -13.66
C VAL A 160 -8.00 -5.61 -13.53
N PRO A 161 -7.74 -4.79 -12.51
CA PRO A 161 -6.44 -4.16 -12.32
C PRO A 161 -5.39 -5.16 -11.85
N GLU A 162 -4.14 -4.81 -12.13
CA GLU A 162 -2.98 -5.36 -11.45
C GLU A 162 -2.75 -4.57 -10.15
N TYR A 163 -2.63 -5.26 -9.02
CA TYR A 163 -2.46 -4.62 -7.70
C TYR A 163 -0.99 -4.61 -7.28
N PHE A 164 -0.59 -3.57 -6.50
CA PHE A 164 0.80 -3.36 -6.07
C PHE A 164 1.00 -3.29 -4.56
N GLY A 165 -0.03 -2.95 -3.77
CA GLY A 165 -0.01 -2.99 -2.32
C GLY A 165 -0.17 -4.40 -1.75
N LYS A 166 -0.16 -4.52 -0.40
CA LYS A 166 -0.49 -5.79 0.25
C LYS A 166 -1.87 -6.30 -0.23
N PRO A 167 -2.05 -7.58 -0.47
CA PRO A 167 -1.16 -8.73 -0.20
C PRO A 167 -0.17 -9.09 -1.32
N GLU A 168 -0.01 -8.26 -2.34
CA GLU A 168 0.83 -8.58 -3.50
C GLU A 168 2.31 -8.59 -3.13
N LYS A 169 3.05 -9.57 -3.69
CA LYS A 169 4.50 -9.72 -3.44
C LYS A 169 5.31 -8.50 -3.91
N SER A 170 4.83 -7.78 -4.91
CA SER A 170 5.47 -6.58 -5.46
C SER A 170 5.80 -5.54 -4.39
N CYS A 171 4.96 -5.41 -3.34
CA CYS A 171 5.22 -4.47 -2.25
C CYS A 171 6.48 -4.86 -1.46
N VAL A 172 6.63 -6.14 -1.10
CA VAL A 172 7.80 -6.62 -0.35
C VAL A 172 9.05 -6.65 -1.24
N ASP A 173 8.92 -7.01 -2.52
CA ASP A 173 10.03 -6.96 -3.48
C ASP A 173 10.58 -5.52 -3.62
N THR A 174 9.69 -4.53 -3.70
CA THR A 174 10.06 -3.11 -3.76
C THR A 174 10.70 -2.65 -2.44
N ILE A 175 10.15 -3.04 -1.29
CA ILE A 175 10.72 -2.74 0.03
C ILE A 175 12.12 -3.35 0.17
N ALA A 176 12.32 -4.61 -0.21
CA ALA A 176 13.61 -5.29 -0.15
C ALA A 176 14.66 -4.57 -1.00
N ALA A 177 14.29 -4.20 -2.23
CA ALA A 177 15.15 -3.44 -3.13
C ALA A 177 15.52 -2.07 -2.56
N ARG A 178 14.54 -1.32 -2.03
CA ARG A 178 14.74 0.00 -1.41
C ARG A 178 15.67 -0.05 -0.19
N LEU A 179 15.52 -1.08 0.66
CA LEU A 179 16.33 -1.24 1.86
C LEU A 179 17.71 -1.87 1.57
N GLY A 180 17.90 -2.45 0.38
CA GLY A 180 19.10 -3.18 0.01
C GLY A 180 19.32 -4.40 0.91
N VAL A 181 18.26 -5.17 1.20
CA VAL A 181 18.30 -6.35 2.07
C VAL A 181 17.73 -7.57 1.35
N ASP A 182 18.28 -8.74 1.66
CA ASP A 182 17.70 -10.01 1.21
C ASP A 182 16.35 -10.26 1.90
N LYS A 183 15.39 -10.85 1.18
CA LYS A 183 14.05 -11.15 1.71
C LYS A 183 14.07 -12.08 2.92
N SER A 184 15.02 -12.99 3.01
CA SER A 184 15.21 -13.87 4.20
C SER A 184 15.49 -13.11 5.49
N ARG A 185 15.84 -11.82 5.41
CA ARG A 185 16.11 -10.92 6.54
C ARG A 185 14.96 -9.96 6.84
N ILE A 186 13.82 -10.13 6.18
CA ILE A 186 12.62 -9.29 6.36
C ILE A 186 11.61 -10.06 7.20
N VAL A 187 11.03 -9.38 8.19
CA VAL A 187 9.85 -9.83 8.92
C VAL A 187 8.73 -8.85 8.63
N MET A 188 7.63 -9.35 8.09
CA MET A 188 6.39 -8.58 7.92
C MET A 188 5.55 -8.74 9.18
N ILE A 189 5.34 -7.65 9.90
CA ILE A 189 4.54 -7.63 11.13
C ILE A 189 3.23 -6.90 10.85
N GLY A 190 2.10 -7.51 11.21
CA GLY A 190 0.80 -6.90 11.03
C GLY A 190 -0.30 -7.59 11.83
N ASP A 191 -1.50 -7.06 11.71
CA ASP A 191 -2.68 -7.53 12.43
C ASP A 191 -3.77 -8.11 11.51
N ARG A 192 -3.56 -8.08 10.18
CA ARG A 192 -4.54 -8.56 9.20
C ARG A 192 -4.05 -9.77 8.44
N LEU A 193 -4.85 -10.85 8.47
CA LEU A 193 -4.53 -12.09 7.75
C LEU A 193 -4.49 -11.89 6.24
N TYR A 194 -5.50 -11.24 5.67
CA TYR A 194 -5.68 -11.11 4.23
C TYR A 194 -4.81 -10.03 3.56
N THR A 195 -4.12 -9.20 4.32
CA THR A 195 -3.18 -8.19 3.81
C THR A 195 -1.76 -8.43 4.29
N ASP A 196 -1.48 -8.23 5.58
CA ASP A 196 -0.12 -8.26 6.13
C ASP A 196 0.48 -9.66 6.09
N ILE A 197 -0.26 -10.64 6.62
CA ILE A 197 0.20 -12.02 6.66
C ILE A 197 0.27 -12.61 5.26
N ALA A 198 -0.76 -12.38 4.45
CA ALA A 198 -0.77 -12.82 3.05
C ALA A 198 0.39 -12.19 2.26
N ALA A 199 0.74 -10.91 2.47
CA ALA A 199 1.88 -10.27 1.82
C ALA A 199 3.21 -10.95 2.20
N GLY A 200 3.40 -11.26 3.49
CA GLY A 200 4.56 -12.01 3.96
C GLY A 200 4.65 -13.39 3.30
N ARG A 201 3.56 -14.15 3.30
CA ARG A 201 3.46 -15.49 2.69
C ARG A 201 3.71 -15.46 1.19
N ASN A 202 3.04 -14.57 0.47
CA ASN A 202 3.18 -14.44 -0.99
C ASN A 202 4.60 -14.02 -1.42
N SER A 203 5.32 -13.34 -0.53
CA SER A 203 6.68 -12.85 -0.80
C SER A 203 7.79 -13.80 -0.33
N GLY A 204 7.46 -14.81 0.48
CA GLY A 204 8.42 -15.71 1.07
C GLY A 204 9.28 -15.06 2.16
N VAL A 205 8.74 -14.06 2.88
CA VAL A 205 9.36 -13.46 4.06
C VAL A 205 8.64 -13.95 5.32
N THR A 206 9.31 -13.88 6.47
CA THR A 206 8.69 -14.28 7.74
C THR A 206 7.49 -13.36 8.04
N SER A 207 6.33 -13.96 8.27
CA SER A 207 5.10 -13.29 8.65
C SER A 207 4.83 -13.42 10.14
N LEU A 208 4.65 -12.29 10.85
CA LEU A 208 4.35 -12.23 12.27
C LEU A 208 3.00 -11.52 12.49
N LEU A 209 2.03 -12.25 13.00
CA LEU A 209 0.73 -11.74 13.39
C LEU A 209 0.75 -11.26 14.84
N VAL A 210 0.15 -10.08 15.10
CA VAL A 210 -0.17 -9.60 16.44
C VAL A 210 -1.70 -9.52 16.61
N LEU A 211 -2.20 -10.06 17.73
CA LEU A 211 -3.65 -10.15 18.02
C LEU A 211 -4.21 -8.89 18.71
N THR A 212 -3.54 -7.74 18.53
CA THR A 212 -3.97 -6.46 19.10
C THR A 212 -4.76 -5.57 18.12
N GLY A 213 -5.06 -6.08 16.93
CA GLY A 213 -5.72 -5.34 15.87
C GLY A 213 -7.00 -6.01 15.37
N GLU A 214 -7.11 -6.19 14.04
CA GLU A 214 -8.33 -6.70 13.40
C GLU A 214 -8.53 -8.21 13.60
N THR A 215 -7.45 -9.00 13.61
CA THR A 215 -7.53 -10.47 13.72
C THR A 215 -7.66 -10.90 15.17
N ASP A 216 -8.67 -11.70 15.46
CA ASP A 216 -8.84 -12.42 16.73
C ASP A 216 -8.44 -13.90 16.61
N ALA A 217 -8.52 -14.64 17.73
CA ALA A 217 -8.14 -16.04 17.79
C ALA A 217 -9.02 -16.94 16.90
N ALA A 218 -10.32 -16.64 16.80
CA ALA A 218 -11.23 -17.44 15.98
C ALA A 218 -10.98 -17.24 14.48
N MET A 219 -10.66 -16.01 14.07
CA MET A 219 -10.24 -15.72 12.70
C MET A 219 -8.93 -16.44 12.36
N LEU A 220 -7.97 -16.49 13.28
CA LEU A 220 -6.71 -17.20 13.09
C LEU A 220 -6.92 -18.72 12.95
N GLU A 221 -7.77 -19.33 13.77
CA GLU A 221 -8.10 -20.76 13.69
C GLU A 221 -8.74 -21.17 12.37
N SER A 222 -9.51 -20.25 11.75
CA SER A 222 -10.18 -20.47 10.46
C SER A 222 -9.43 -19.90 9.26
N ALA A 223 -8.17 -19.46 9.44
CA ALA A 223 -7.40 -18.80 8.40
C ALA A 223 -7.13 -19.74 7.20
N PRO A 224 -7.32 -19.28 5.95
CA PRO A 224 -6.93 -20.02 4.76
C PRO A 224 -5.40 -20.28 4.75
N GLU A 225 -4.95 -21.36 4.08
CA GLU A 225 -3.55 -21.78 4.02
C GLU A 225 -2.57 -20.63 3.66
N GLY A 226 -2.92 -19.79 2.69
CA GLY A 226 -2.10 -18.63 2.30
C GLY A 226 -2.09 -17.46 3.29
N GLN A 227 -2.85 -17.54 4.39
CA GLN A 227 -2.97 -16.50 5.41
C GLN A 227 -2.59 -17.00 6.81
N ILE A 228 -2.02 -18.21 6.92
CA ILE A 228 -1.50 -18.72 8.18
C ILE A 228 -0.14 -18.06 8.44
N PRO A 229 0.04 -17.31 9.56
CA PRO A 229 1.30 -16.67 9.89
C PRO A 229 2.39 -17.69 10.27
N ASP A 230 3.65 -17.35 10.04
CA ASP A 230 4.77 -18.16 10.54
C ASP A 230 4.89 -18.04 12.06
N ILE A 231 4.53 -16.87 12.61
CA ILE A 231 4.56 -16.57 14.05
C ILE A 231 3.27 -15.81 14.40
N ALA A 232 2.59 -16.22 15.47
CA ALA A 232 1.45 -15.48 16.03
C ALA A 232 1.73 -15.16 17.49
N LEU A 233 1.61 -13.88 17.88
CA LEU A 233 1.87 -13.38 19.22
C LEU A 233 0.68 -12.52 19.68
N ARG A 234 0.52 -12.39 20.99
CA ARG A 234 -0.54 -11.55 21.56
C ARG A 234 -0.35 -10.09 21.17
N ASP A 235 0.91 -9.61 21.32
CA ASP A 235 1.26 -8.21 21.08
C ASP A 235 2.77 -8.01 20.83
N LEU A 236 3.19 -6.77 20.59
CA LEU A 236 4.60 -6.43 20.40
C LEU A 236 5.43 -6.42 21.72
N CYS A 237 4.80 -6.51 22.90
CA CYS A 237 5.55 -6.70 24.15
C CYS A 237 6.09 -8.12 24.22
N GLU A 238 5.26 -9.11 23.91
CA GLU A 238 5.68 -10.51 23.79
C GLU A 238 6.78 -10.69 22.74
N ALA A 239 6.64 -10.04 21.57
CA ALA A 239 7.70 -10.02 20.56
C ALA A 239 9.02 -9.43 21.11
N SER A 240 8.93 -8.37 21.92
CA SER A 240 10.10 -7.75 22.56
C SER A 240 10.78 -8.67 23.58
N GLU A 241 10.02 -9.41 24.36
CA GLU A 241 10.53 -10.37 25.33
C GLU A 241 11.27 -11.52 24.64
N ILE A 242 10.69 -12.07 23.56
CA ILE A 242 11.30 -13.17 22.81
C ILE A 242 12.58 -12.74 22.09
N MET A 243 12.62 -11.53 21.54
CA MET A 243 13.76 -11.07 20.73
C MET A 243 14.90 -10.47 21.55
N PHE A 244 14.62 -9.89 22.72
CA PHE A 244 15.56 -9.05 23.48
C PHE A 244 15.57 -9.34 24.98
N GLY A 245 14.78 -10.31 25.46
CA GLY A 245 14.63 -10.70 26.87
C GLY A 245 15.69 -11.59 27.45
#